data_8ae5513dbcf1857fcb4df32b6a363828
#
_entry.id   8ae5513dbcf1857fcb4df32b6a363828
#
_cell.length_a   1.000
_cell.length_b   1.000
_cell.length_c   1.000
_cell.angle_alpha   90.00
_cell.angle_beta   90.00
_cell.angle_gamma   90.00
#
_symmetry.space_group_name_H-M   'P 1'
#
loop_
_entity.id
_entity.type
_entity.pdbx_description
1 polymer ?
#
loop_
_entity_poly.entity_id
_entity_poly.type
_entity_poly.pdbx_seq_one_letter_code
_entity_poly.pdbx_strand_id
1 'polypeptide(L)'
;EVTAIMGAKGLPLPLERHEMDLDELQSDSGEKIAAAKCRLAAEATGGPVMVDDTSLCLEALGGMPGPYIKWFSQDGKSGLTLIRMLDGFESKRAYAQSCVAFSVGPGAVPLVFTGRVDGHLVEPRGDAGFGWDSVFVPEGATRTFAEMDMTEKNKISHRSRALASMTKYLFEHREILVKLCCDHLAEPQPQEDRFTFVRR
;
A
#
# COMPACT_ATOMS: atom_id res chain seq x y z
N GLU A 1 -6.52 6.70 5.40
CA GLU A 1 -5.88 7.08 4.14
C GLU A 1 -6.57 6.42 2.95
N VAL A 2 -6.58 5.08 2.83
CA VAL A 2 -7.19 4.35 1.71
C VAL A 2 -8.65 4.75 1.48
N THR A 3 -9.49 4.68 2.51
CA THR A 3 -10.91 5.04 2.43
C THR A 3 -11.12 6.50 1.99
N ALA A 4 -10.27 7.43 2.46
CA ALA A 4 -10.36 8.83 2.07
C ALA A 4 -9.96 9.06 0.60
N ILE A 5 -8.91 8.38 0.13
CA ILE A 5 -8.45 8.49 -1.26
C ILE A 5 -9.49 7.88 -2.22
N MET A 6 -10.00 6.70 -1.89
CA MET A 6 -10.93 5.97 -2.75
C MET A 6 -12.35 6.55 -2.69
N GLY A 7 -12.81 6.95 -1.50
CA GLY A 7 -14.13 7.58 -1.33
C GLY A 7 -14.28 8.90 -2.09
N ALA A 8 -13.20 9.69 -2.17
CA ALA A 8 -13.19 10.92 -2.95
C ALA A 8 -13.31 10.70 -4.47
N LYS A 9 -13.07 9.48 -4.94
CA LYS A 9 -13.11 9.10 -6.36
C LYS A 9 -14.36 8.30 -6.75
N GLY A 10 -15.29 8.05 -5.80
CA GLY A 10 -16.54 7.35 -6.05
C GLY A 10 -16.34 5.93 -6.54
N LEU A 11 -15.91 5.02 -5.67
CA LEU A 11 -15.86 3.60 -6.01
C LEU A 11 -17.22 3.06 -6.42
N PRO A 12 -17.27 2.18 -7.41
CA PRO A 12 -18.51 1.55 -7.83
C PRO A 12 -19.12 0.60 -6.78
N LEU A 13 -18.36 0.22 -5.77
CA LEU A 13 -18.76 -0.71 -4.70
C LEU A 13 -18.29 -0.20 -3.33
N PRO A 14 -19.06 -0.43 -2.24
CA PRO A 14 -18.67 -0.08 -0.89
C PRO A 14 -17.43 -0.87 -0.45
N LEU A 15 -16.53 -0.21 0.28
CA LEU A 15 -15.29 -0.79 0.79
C LEU A 15 -15.44 -1.06 2.29
N GLU A 16 -15.35 -2.32 2.69
CA GLU A 16 -15.26 -2.73 4.09
C GLU A 16 -13.82 -3.04 4.48
N ARG A 17 -13.47 -2.68 5.72
CA ARG A 17 -12.17 -3.01 6.29
C ARG A 17 -12.27 -4.28 7.11
N HIS A 18 -11.48 -5.28 6.75
CA HIS A 18 -11.27 -6.48 7.53
C HIS A 18 -9.84 -6.53 8.08
N GLU A 19 -9.70 -6.93 9.34
CA GLU A 19 -8.41 -7.22 9.95
C GLU A 19 -8.20 -8.72 9.93
N MET A 20 -7.14 -9.15 9.25
CA MET A 20 -6.78 -10.55 9.09
C MET A 20 -5.29 -10.72 9.36
N ASP A 21 -4.94 -11.76 10.12
CA ASP A 21 -3.57 -12.22 10.27
C ASP A 21 -3.30 -13.27 9.19
N LEU A 22 -2.69 -12.83 8.10
CA LEU A 22 -2.34 -13.67 6.96
C LEU A 22 -0.85 -13.94 6.93
N ASP A 23 -0.47 -15.15 6.55
CA ASP A 23 0.92 -15.46 6.25
C ASP A 23 1.46 -14.54 5.16
N GLU A 24 2.65 -14.02 5.36
CA GLU A 24 3.27 -13.07 4.44
C GLU A 24 4.48 -13.70 3.77
N LEU A 25 4.40 -13.81 2.45
CA LEU A 25 5.52 -14.26 1.63
C LEU A 25 6.73 -13.35 1.88
N GLN A 26 7.90 -13.96 2.11
CA GLN A 26 9.16 -13.22 2.16
C GLN A 26 9.72 -13.06 0.75
N SER A 27 9.86 -11.82 0.31
CA SER A 27 10.40 -11.48 -1.01
C SER A 27 10.99 -10.07 -0.98
N ASP A 28 11.90 -9.80 -1.89
CA ASP A 28 12.43 -8.47 -2.21
C ASP A 28 11.47 -7.62 -3.06
N SER A 29 10.41 -8.24 -3.59
CA SER A 29 9.40 -7.60 -4.44
C SER A 29 8.09 -7.42 -3.69
N GLY A 30 7.70 -6.16 -3.44
CA GLY A 30 6.40 -5.80 -2.89
C GLY A 30 5.24 -6.28 -3.76
N GLU A 31 5.41 -6.35 -5.08
CA GLU A 31 4.40 -6.86 -6.01
C GLU A 31 4.10 -8.34 -5.76
N LYS A 32 5.16 -9.16 -5.58
CA LYS A 32 5.00 -10.59 -5.28
C LYS A 32 4.32 -10.79 -3.93
N ILE A 33 4.71 -9.99 -2.92
CA ILE A 33 4.12 -10.04 -1.58
C ILE A 33 2.64 -9.64 -1.64
N ALA A 34 2.31 -8.51 -2.27
CA ALA A 34 0.94 -8.05 -2.40
C ALA A 34 0.06 -9.05 -3.15
N ALA A 35 0.57 -9.64 -4.26
CA ALA A 35 -0.16 -10.66 -5.01
C ALA A 35 -0.42 -11.93 -4.18
N ALA A 36 0.58 -12.42 -3.42
CA ALA A 36 0.43 -13.59 -2.57
C ALA A 36 -0.57 -13.33 -1.44
N LYS A 37 -0.43 -12.20 -0.74
CA LYS A 37 -1.35 -11.74 0.30
C LYS A 37 -2.78 -11.60 -0.21
N CYS A 38 -2.95 -11.07 -1.42
CA CYS A 38 -4.27 -10.90 -2.05
C CYS A 38 -4.95 -12.24 -2.34
N ARG A 39 -4.20 -13.27 -2.79
CA ARG A 39 -4.75 -14.62 -2.97
C ARG A 39 -5.25 -15.19 -1.65
N LEU A 40 -4.41 -15.15 -0.59
CA LEU A 40 -4.79 -15.64 0.74
C LEU A 40 -6.02 -14.91 1.29
N ALA A 41 -6.08 -13.59 1.11
CA ALA A 41 -7.23 -12.80 1.51
C ALA A 41 -8.50 -13.18 0.74
N ALA A 42 -8.41 -13.37 -0.58
CA ALA A 42 -9.54 -13.80 -1.40
C ALA A 42 -10.07 -15.18 -0.99
N GLU A 43 -9.18 -16.14 -0.73
CA GLU A 43 -9.55 -17.46 -0.21
C GLU A 43 -10.24 -17.37 1.16
N ALA A 44 -9.73 -16.52 2.04
CA ALA A 44 -10.27 -16.36 3.40
C ALA A 44 -11.62 -15.63 3.42
N THR A 45 -11.86 -14.67 2.52
CA THR A 45 -13.11 -13.89 2.46
C THR A 45 -14.18 -14.52 1.57
N GLY A 46 -13.77 -15.38 0.64
CA GLY A 46 -14.67 -15.97 -0.35
C GLY A 46 -15.14 -15.00 -1.44
N GLY A 47 -14.56 -13.81 -1.55
CA GLY A 47 -15.04 -12.76 -2.44
C GLY A 47 -13.97 -11.79 -2.91
N PRO A 48 -14.39 -10.67 -3.53
CA PRO A 48 -13.48 -9.66 -4.02
C PRO A 48 -12.76 -8.96 -2.86
N VAL A 49 -11.43 -8.81 -3.00
CA VAL A 49 -10.58 -8.20 -1.98
C VAL A 49 -9.53 -7.27 -2.60
N MET A 50 -9.06 -6.34 -1.80
CA MET A 50 -7.83 -5.60 -2.06
C MET A 50 -6.92 -5.61 -0.84
N VAL A 51 -5.63 -5.64 -1.08
CA VAL A 51 -4.59 -5.55 -0.05
C VAL A 51 -3.56 -4.49 -0.45
N ASP A 52 -2.82 -3.99 0.53
CA ASP A 52 -1.73 -3.02 0.34
C ASP A 52 -0.46 -3.54 1.00
N ASP A 53 0.65 -3.46 0.29
CA ASP A 53 1.99 -3.68 0.80
C ASP A 53 2.84 -2.45 0.57
N THR A 54 3.54 -1.98 1.61
CA THR A 54 4.32 -0.74 1.57
C THR A 54 5.78 -1.00 1.85
N SER A 55 6.63 -0.45 1.00
CA SER A 55 8.09 -0.55 1.07
C SER A 55 8.74 0.83 1.21
N LEU A 56 9.85 0.90 1.95
CA LEU A 56 10.80 2.00 1.89
C LEU A 56 12.16 1.44 1.47
N CYS A 57 12.66 1.93 0.34
CA CYS A 57 13.83 1.40 -0.32
C CYS A 57 14.96 2.43 -0.30
N LEU A 58 16.11 2.06 0.25
CA LEU A 58 17.29 2.92 0.35
C LEU A 58 18.24 2.58 -0.79
N GLU A 59 18.52 3.53 -1.69
CA GLU A 59 19.33 3.28 -2.89
C GLU A 59 20.75 2.79 -2.54
N ALA A 60 21.36 3.38 -1.52
CA ALA A 60 22.68 2.98 -1.05
C ALA A 60 22.76 1.54 -0.54
N LEU A 61 21.62 0.95 -0.15
CA LEU A 61 21.51 -0.44 0.31
C LEU A 61 20.88 -1.37 -0.75
N GLY A 62 20.94 -0.98 -2.02
CA GLY A 62 20.39 -1.79 -3.11
C GLY A 62 18.87 -1.99 -3.04
N GLY A 63 18.15 -1.05 -2.43
CA GLY A 63 16.70 -1.11 -2.25
C GLY A 63 16.23 -1.69 -0.92
N MET A 64 17.16 -2.20 -0.08
CA MET A 64 16.81 -2.66 1.27
C MET A 64 16.56 -1.44 2.21
N PRO A 65 15.71 -1.56 3.26
CA PRO A 65 14.99 -2.76 3.69
C PRO A 65 13.79 -3.13 2.80
N GLY A 66 13.34 -2.25 1.88
CA GLY A 66 12.24 -2.56 0.98
C GLY A 66 10.96 -2.99 1.71
N PRO A 67 10.34 -4.11 1.35
CA PRO A 67 9.13 -4.62 1.99
C PRO A 67 9.32 -4.99 3.47
N TYR A 68 10.57 -5.22 3.90
CA TYR A 68 10.88 -5.54 5.31
C TYR A 68 10.85 -4.33 6.23
N ILE A 69 10.51 -3.14 5.73
CA ILE A 69 10.52 -1.88 6.49
C ILE A 69 9.74 -1.96 7.81
N LYS A 70 8.67 -2.74 7.87
CA LYS A 70 7.88 -2.89 9.10
C LYS A 70 8.71 -3.41 10.29
N TRP A 71 9.69 -4.27 10.03
CA TRP A 71 10.57 -4.86 11.05
C TRP A 71 11.57 -3.86 11.61
N PHE A 72 11.87 -2.80 10.85
CA PHE A 72 12.71 -1.68 11.27
C PHE A 72 11.92 -0.58 12.00
N SER A 73 10.60 -0.72 12.08
CA SER A 73 9.69 0.31 12.64
C SER A 73 9.05 -0.09 13.96
N GLN A 74 9.34 -1.27 14.51
CA GLN A 74 8.60 -1.87 15.62
C GLN A 74 8.81 -1.16 16.97
N ASP A 75 9.93 -0.47 17.16
CA ASP A 75 10.30 0.18 18.42
C ASP A 75 9.93 1.67 18.48
N GLY A 76 9.22 2.19 17.49
CA GLY A 76 8.90 3.61 17.35
C GLY A 76 10.11 4.50 17.05
N LYS A 77 11.31 3.91 16.84
CA LYS A 77 12.57 4.60 16.55
C LYS A 77 13.04 4.42 15.11
N SER A 78 12.15 3.93 14.25
CA SER A 78 12.46 3.58 12.86
C SER A 78 13.19 4.68 12.09
N GLY A 79 12.81 5.93 12.30
CA GLY A 79 13.45 7.06 11.64
C GLY A 79 14.95 7.13 11.94
N LEU A 80 15.34 7.11 13.20
CA LEU A 80 16.75 7.16 13.61
C LEU A 80 17.53 5.92 13.18
N THR A 81 16.92 4.74 13.27
CA THR A 81 17.55 3.49 12.81
C THR A 81 17.88 3.55 11.33
N LEU A 82 16.95 4.00 10.49
CA LEU A 82 17.13 4.14 9.05
C LEU A 82 18.24 5.15 8.70
N ILE A 83 18.33 6.28 9.42
CA ILE A 83 19.39 7.25 9.23
C ILE A 83 20.75 6.65 9.58
N ARG A 84 20.85 5.96 10.72
CA ARG A 84 22.09 5.29 11.17
C ARG A 84 22.55 4.18 10.22
N MET A 85 21.62 3.45 9.60
CA MET A 85 21.95 2.45 8.57
C MET A 85 22.67 3.07 7.36
N LEU A 86 22.49 4.37 7.13
CA LEU A 86 23.14 5.12 6.07
C LEU A 86 24.40 5.86 6.54
N ASP A 87 24.86 5.66 7.79
CA ASP A 87 26.14 6.22 8.23
C ASP A 87 27.27 5.68 7.34
N GLY A 88 28.11 6.59 6.87
CA GLY A 88 29.18 6.27 5.93
C GLY A 88 28.80 6.24 4.44
N PHE A 89 27.51 6.31 4.11
CA PHE A 89 27.08 6.50 2.72
C PHE A 89 26.85 7.97 2.41
N GLU A 90 27.37 8.45 1.28
CA GLU A 90 27.16 9.84 0.83
C GLU A 90 25.70 10.08 0.44
N SER A 91 25.11 9.12 -0.28
CA SER A 91 23.72 9.21 -0.75
C SER A 91 22.73 8.80 0.35
N LYS A 92 21.79 9.68 0.62
CA LYS A 92 20.60 9.40 1.46
C LYS A 92 19.34 9.21 0.59
N ARG A 93 19.52 8.97 -0.72
CA ARG A 93 18.39 8.77 -1.64
C ARG A 93 17.62 7.51 -1.26
N ALA A 94 16.30 7.65 -1.36
CA ALA A 94 15.35 6.59 -1.06
C ALA A 94 14.11 6.72 -1.95
N TYR A 95 13.34 5.66 -2.04
CA TYR A 95 12.00 5.74 -2.60
C TYR A 95 11.00 4.99 -1.74
N ALA A 96 9.79 5.54 -1.66
CA ALA A 96 8.64 4.89 -1.06
C ALA A 96 7.82 4.23 -2.15
N GLN A 97 7.38 3.00 -1.93
CA GLN A 97 6.55 2.24 -2.87
C GLN A 97 5.36 1.62 -2.16
N SER A 98 4.19 1.65 -2.80
CA SER A 98 3.01 0.88 -2.37
C SER A 98 2.58 0.00 -3.53
N CYS A 99 2.34 -1.27 -3.22
CA CYS A 99 1.82 -2.28 -4.14
C CYS A 99 0.41 -2.64 -3.66
N VAL A 100 -0.59 -2.14 -4.37
CA VAL A 100 -2.00 -2.48 -4.10
C VAL A 100 -2.39 -3.61 -5.02
N ALA A 101 -2.83 -4.73 -4.45
CA ALA A 101 -3.32 -5.87 -5.22
C ALA A 101 -4.84 -6.00 -5.05
N PHE A 102 -5.52 -6.33 -6.14
CA PHE A 102 -6.96 -6.57 -6.21
C PHE A 102 -7.24 -7.93 -6.82
N SER A 103 -8.18 -8.68 -6.24
CA SER A 103 -8.71 -9.93 -6.79
C SER A 103 -10.24 -9.88 -6.81
N VAL A 104 -10.83 -10.47 -7.83
CA VAL A 104 -12.29 -10.63 -7.94
C VAL A 104 -12.84 -11.77 -7.08
N GLY A 105 -11.97 -12.64 -6.54
CA GLY A 105 -12.37 -13.74 -5.67
C GLY A 105 -11.34 -14.88 -5.64
N PRO A 106 -11.67 -15.98 -4.94
CA PRO A 106 -10.83 -17.17 -4.83
C PRO A 106 -10.40 -17.72 -6.19
N GLY A 107 -9.15 -18.16 -6.30
CA GLY A 107 -8.60 -18.75 -7.54
C GLY A 107 -8.29 -17.73 -8.66
N ALA A 108 -8.76 -16.50 -8.56
CA ALA A 108 -8.46 -15.46 -9.54
C ALA A 108 -7.02 -14.95 -9.39
N VAL A 109 -6.40 -14.58 -10.53
CA VAL A 109 -5.07 -13.97 -10.53
C VAL A 109 -5.17 -12.51 -10.08
N PRO A 110 -4.52 -12.11 -9.00
CA PRO A 110 -4.55 -10.73 -8.53
C PRO A 110 -3.94 -9.75 -9.54
N LEU A 111 -4.57 -8.61 -9.70
CA LEU A 111 -4.03 -7.46 -10.41
C LEU A 111 -3.25 -6.59 -9.42
N VAL A 112 -2.01 -6.23 -9.76
CA VAL A 112 -1.15 -5.42 -8.90
C VAL A 112 -0.92 -4.05 -9.51
N PHE A 113 -1.09 -3.03 -8.69
CA PHE A 113 -0.92 -1.61 -9.04
C PHE A 113 0.13 -0.99 -8.14
N THR A 114 1.19 -0.48 -8.73
CA THR A 114 2.33 0.08 -8.00
C THR A 114 2.33 1.60 -8.09
N GLY A 115 2.57 2.24 -6.96
CA GLY A 115 2.84 3.67 -6.87
C GLY A 115 4.18 3.89 -6.19
N ARG A 116 5.04 4.72 -6.80
CA ARG A 116 6.37 5.05 -6.29
C ARG A 116 6.53 6.56 -6.16
N VAL A 117 7.24 6.97 -5.11
CA VAL A 117 7.70 8.35 -4.89
C VAL A 117 9.16 8.31 -4.52
N ASP A 118 9.98 8.96 -5.32
CA ASP A 118 11.39 9.16 -5.03
C ASP A 118 11.58 10.27 -3.99
N GLY A 119 12.69 10.25 -3.27
CA GLY A 119 12.99 11.22 -2.23
C GLY A 119 14.33 10.94 -1.57
N HIS A 120 14.48 11.43 -0.35
CA HIS A 120 15.68 11.22 0.46
C HIS A 120 15.34 11.19 1.95
N LEU A 121 16.23 10.61 2.73
CA LEU A 121 16.10 10.60 4.18
C LEU A 121 16.79 11.81 4.80
N VAL A 122 16.14 12.32 5.85
CA VAL A 122 16.62 13.43 6.69
C VAL A 122 16.49 13.07 8.16
N GLU A 123 17.12 13.85 9.05
CA GLU A 123 16.84 13.75 10.49
C GLU A 123 15.32 13.87 10.74
N PRO A 124 14.78 13.15 11.75
CA PRO A 124 13.35 13.12 12.00
C PRO A 124 12.75 14.51 12.23
N ARG A 125 11.67 14.81 11.50
CA ARG A 125 10.90 16.05 11.61
C ARG A 125 9.40 15.76 11.54
N GLY A 126 8.62 16.50 12.32
CA GLY A 126 7.16 16.34 12.41
C GLY A 126 6.75 15.22 13.39
N ASP A 127 5.57 15.39 13.96
CA ASP A 127 5.01 14.49 14.99
C ASP A 127 3.87 13.62 14.45
N ALA A 128 3.40 13.90 13.24
CA ALA A 128 2.34 13.15 12.58
C ALA A 128 2.91 12.09 11.64
N GLY A 129 2.09 11.11 11.29
CA GLY A 129 2.42 10.14 10.25
C GLY A 129 2.61 8.72 10.77
N PHE A 130 3.05 7.86 9.86
CA PHE A 130 3.18 6.42 10.07
C PHE A 130 4.64 5.99 9.89
N GLY A 131 5.13 5.25 10.87
CA GLY A 131 6.42 4.58 10.79
C GLY A 131 7.60 5.52 10.44
N TRP A 132 8.00 5.56 9.21
CA TRP A 132 9.14 6.31 8.68
C TRP A 132 8.78 7.67 8.05
N ASP A 133 7.54 8.11 8.14
CA ASP A 133 7.08 9.39 7.56
C ASP A 133 7.90 10.60 8.03
N SER A 134 8.39 10.57 9.28
CA SER A 134 9.18 11.65 9.89
C SER A 134 10.56 11.86 9.28
N VAL A 135 11.08 10.89 8.57
CA VAL A 135 12.42 10.94 7.96
C VAL A 135 12.42 11.02 6.45
N PHE A 136 11.30 10.86 5.78
CA PHE A 136 11.23 10.82 4.33
C PHE A 136 10.72 12.13 3.75
N VAL A 137 11.57 12.80 2.98
CA VAL A 137 11.23 13.99 2.18
C VAL A 137 11.02 13.55 0.73
N PRO A 138 9.82 13.66 0.17
CA PRO A 138 9.57 13.33 -1.22
C PRO A 138 10.23 14.33 -2.17
N GLU A 139 10.63 13.88 -3.34
CA GLU A 139 11.26 14.74 -4.34
C GLU A 139 10.33 15.91 -4.73
N GLY A 140 10.92 17.09 -4.83
CA GLY A 140 10.19 18.34 -5.08
C GLY A 140 9.53 18.97 -3.85
N ALA A 141 9.65 18.35 -2.66
CA ALA A 141 9.19 18.91 -1.40
C ALA A 141 10.37 19.31 -0.48
N THR A 142 10.08 20.12 0.52
CA THR A 142 11.03 20.53 1.57
C THR A 142 10.64 19.97 2.94
N ARG A 143 9.43 19.42 3.06
CA ARG A 143 8.85 18.84 4.27
C ARG A 143 8.80 17.32 4.19
N THR A 144 8.95 16.66 5.34
CA THR A 144 8.73 15.22 5.46
C THR A 144 7.24 14.89 5.32
N PHE A 145 6.91 13.63 5.09
CA PHE A 145 5.51 13.19 5.11
C PHE A 145 4.84 13.43 6.46
N ALA A 146 5.57 13.40 7.57
CA ALA A 146 5.05 13.70 8.90
C ALA A 146 4.77 15.18 9.16
N GLU A 147 5.41 16.07 8.41
CA GLU A 147 5.17 17.52 8.45
C GLU A 147 4.02 17.96 7.52
N MET A 148 3.49 17.04 6.69
CA MET A 148 2.38 17.32 5.78
C MET A 148 1.06 16.94 6.43
N ASP A 149 0.00 17.71 6.13
CA ASP A 149 -1.34 17.24 6.45
C ASP A 149 -1.75 16.05 5.53
N MET A 150 -2.79 15.33 5.95
CA MET A 150 -3.25 14.14 5.22
C MET A 150 -3.67 14.48 3.77
N THR A 151 -4.24 15.66 3.54
CA THR A 151 -4.70 16.10 2.21
C THR A 151 -3.51 16.36 1.29
N GLU A 152 -2.47 17.01 1.81
CA GLU A 152 -1.23 17.25 1.05
C GLU A 152 -0.52 15.93 0.72
N LYS A 153 -0.32 15.07 1.73
CA LYS A 153 0.30 13.76 1.56
C LYS A 153 -0.46 12.91 0.54
N ASN A 154 -1.79 12.88 0.61
CA ASN A 154 -2.62 12.11 -0.32
C ASN A 154 -2.59 12.58 -1.78
N LYS A 155 -2.09 13.77 -2.06
CA LYS A 155 -1.89 14.24 -3.45
C LYS A 155 -0.63 13.66 -4.10
N ILE A 156 0.38 13.31 -3.31
CA ILE A 156 1.71 12.99 -3.83
C ILE A 156 2.24 11.62 -3.38
N SER A 157 1.63 10.98 -2.39
CA SER A 157 2.16 9.76 -1.79
C SER A 157 2.19 8.56 -2.74
N HIS A 158 3.09 7.64 -2.48
CA HIS A 158 3.20 6.35 -3.16
C HIS A 158 1.86 5.59 -3.16
N ARG A 159 1.18 5.54 -2.01
CA ARG A 159 -0.12 4.87 -1.88
C ARG A 159 -1.19 5.55 -2.72
N SER A 160 -1.24 6.89 -2.75
CA SER A 160 -2.23 7.60 -3.57
C SER A 160 -2.03 7.35 -5.08
N ARG A 161 -0.79 7.19 -5.53
CA ARG A 161 -0.47 6.85 -6.93
C ARG A 161 -0.93 5.43 -7.27
N ALA A 162 -0.65 4.44 -6.40
CA ALA A 162 -1.10 3.06 -6.60
C ALA A 162 -2.63 2.97 -6.65
N LEU A 163 -3.31 3.59 -5.66
CA LEU A 163 -4.77 3.62 -5.60
C LEU A 163 -5.40 4.38 -6.77
N ALA A 164 -4.76 5.44 -7.26
CA ALA A 164 -5.23 6.15 -8.45
C ALA A 164 -5.18 5.28 -9.69
N SER A 165 -4.08 4.53 -9.88
CA SER A 165 -3.93 3.58 -10.99
C SER A 165 -4.98 2.48 -10.91
N MET A 166 -5.17 1.87 -9.73
CA MET A 166 -6.18 0.85 -9.52
C MET A 166 -7.58 1.39 -9.78
N THR A 167 -7.94 2.53 -9.19
CA THR A 167 -9.28 3.13 -9.36
C THR A 167 -9.58 3.38 -10.82
N LYS A 168 -8.62 3.94 -11.58
CA LYS A 168 -8.78 4.14 -13.02
C LYS A 168 -9.08 2.82 -13.72
N TYR A 169 -8.31 1.78 -13.47
CA TYR A 169 -8.52 0.46 -14.06
C TYR A 169 -9.89 -0.13 -13.72
N LEU A 170 -10.30 -0.06 -12.44
CA LEU A 170 -11.61 -0.56 -12.01
C LEU A 170 -12.78 0.16 -12.70
N PHE A 171 -12.66 1.48 -12.92
CA PHE A 171 -13.66 2.24 -13.65
C PHE A 171 -13.72 1.86 -15.14
N GLU A 172 -12.57 1.74 -15.78
CA GLU A 172 -12.48 1.38 -17.21
C GLU A 172 -13.04 -0.02 -17.49
N HIS A 173 -12.95 -0.95 -16.51
CA HIS A 173 -13.36 -2.34 -16.66
C HIS A 173 -14.55 -2.73 -15.77
N ARG A 174 -15.31 -1.76 -15.26
CA ARG A 174 -16.34 -1.96 -14.23
C ARG A 174 -17.35 -3.06 -14.56
N GLU A 175 -17.84 -3.10 -15.80
CA GLU A 175 -18.92 -4.05 -16.20
C GLU A 175 -18.44 -5.50 -16.13
N ILE A 176 -17.25 -5.78 -16.64
CA ILE A 176 -16.67 -7.13 -16.59
C ILE A 176 -16.25 -7.51 -15.17
N LEU A 177 -15.71 -6.55 -14.40
CA LEU A 177 -15.27 -6.81 -13.02
C LEU A 177 -16.46 -7.09 -12.11
N VAL A 178 -17.55 -6.32 -12.21
CA VAL A 178 -18.78 -6.59 -11.44
C VAL A 178 -19.30 -7.99 -11.74
N LYS A 179 -19.37 -8.38 -13.01
CA LYS A 179 -19.78 -9.74 -13.40
C LYS A 179 -18.86 -10.79 -12.77
N LEU A 180 -17.54 -10.65 -12.91
CA LEU A 180 -16.58 -11.60 -12.34
C LEU A 180 -16.68 -11.68 -10.81
N CYS A 181 -16.86 -10.54 -10.12
CA CYS A 181 -17.06 -10.53 -8.67
C CYS A 181 -18.34 -11.28 -8.27
N CYS A 182 -19.44 -11.08 -8.99
CA CYS A 182 -20.68 -11.80 -8.72
C CYS A 182 -20.55 -13.32 -8.95
N ASP A 183 -19.82 -13.73 -9.98
CA ASP A 183 -19.59 -15.15 -10.29
C ASP A 183 -18.76 -15.85 -9.19
N HIS A 184 -17.95 -15.10 -8.42
CA HIS A 184 -17.17 -15.62 -7.30
C HIS A 184 -17.88 -15.54 -5.94
N LEU A 185 -18.98 -14.80 -5.83
CA LEU A 185 -19.79 -14.77 -4.62
C LEU A 185 -20.66 -16.03 -4.61
N ALA A 186 -20.15 -17.09 -4.01
CA ALA A 186 -20.89 -18.35 -3.85
C ALA A 186 -22.19 -18.10 -3.09
N GLU A 187 -23.34 -18.51 -3.67
CA GLU A 187 -24.72 -18.52 -3.18
C GLU A 187 -25.18 -17.39 -2.25
N PRO A 188 -26.34 -16.77 -2.49
CA PRO A 188 -26.70 -15.50 -1.89
C PRO A 188 -26.91 -15.63 -0.38
N GLN A 189 -25.91 -15.34 0.41
CA GLN A 189 -26.16 -14.66 1.66
C GLN A 189 -26.62 -13.24 1.27
N PRO A 190 -27.66 -12.69 1.86
CA PRO A 190 -28.12 -11.34 1.54
C PRO A 190 -27.14 -10.32 2.11
N GLN A 191 -26.01 -10.16 1.47
CA GLN A 191 -25.00 -9.14 1.76
C GLN A 191 -24.80 -8.32 0.50
N GLU A 192 -25.04 -7.03 0.69
CA GLU A 192 -24.79 -6.00 -0.31
C GLU A 192 -23.42 -6.18 -0.96
N ASP A 193 -23.29 -5.88 -2.25
CA ASP A 193 -22.05 -5.91 -3.02
C ASP A 193 -20.97 -5.06 -2.32
N ARG A 194 -20.01 -5.70 -1.65
CA ARG A 194 -18.98 -5.01 -0.84
C ARG A 194 -17.59 -5.48 -1.23
N PHE A 195 -16.68 -4.52 -1.41
CA PHE A 195 -15.24 -4.81 -1.49
C PHE A 195 -14.64 -4.92 -0.09
N THR A 196 -13.79 -5.90 0.10
CA THR A 196 -13.02 -6.06 1.33
C THR A 196 -11.62 -5.45 1.17
N PHE A 197 -11.24 -4.58 2.10
CA PHE A 197 -9.87 -4.09 2.25
C PHE A 197 -9.19 -4.78 3.42
N VAL A 198 -8.12 -5.52 3.14
CA VAL A 198 -7.32 -6.21 4.15
C VAL A 198 -6.06 -5.39 4.46
N ARG A 199 -5.89 -5.02 5.73
CA ARG A 199 -4.68 -4.37 6.25
C ARG A 199 -4.18 -5.17 7.44
N ARG A 200 -2.88 -5.35 7.52
CA ARG A 200 -2.17 -5.87 8.68
C ARG A 200 -1.73 -4.76 9.61
#